data_e6c868f4774b28d8ac4958ef579d9291
#
_entry.id   e6c868f4774b28d8ac4958ef579d9291
#
_cell.length_a   1.000
_cell.length_b   1.000
_cell.length_c   1.000
_cell.angle_alpha   90.00
_cell.angle_beta   90.00
_cell.angle_gamma   90.00
#
_symmetry.space_group_name_H-M   'P 1'
#
loop_
_entity.id
_entity.type
_entity.pdbx_description
1 polymer ?
#
loop_
_entity_poly.entity_id
_entity_poly.type
_entity_poly.pdbx_seq_one_letter_code
_entity_poly.pdbx_strand_id
1 'polypeptide(L)'
;MVGNEGRLIVLDAGSGMRALGANVEAAEQVDVLITHLHMDHIQGLPFFAPLHDPDVRVDVWGPISTTQTLSERLNRYLSPPLFPLRVRDLSNVVFHDVPPGTFEIDGIQVTADLVSHPGPTLGYRLEENGKVLTYLPDHEPALGMHNFPKNPEWTSGYGLASGADLLIHDSQYTDEEYSERVGWGHSSYSHLLAFAAMTGCRTLMTFHHDPDHSDQKLDEAHERLRATGPEFEIVAGTHGAVLDV
;
A
#
# COMPACT_ATOMS: atom_id res chain seq x y z
N MET A 1 2.20 -3.24 -8.02
CA MET A 1 1.55 -3.16 -9.33
C MET A 1 0.68 -4.39 -9.49
N VAL A 2 -0.56 -4.21 -9.90
CA VAL A 2 -1.49 -5.29 -10.27
C VAL A 2 -1.86 -5.04 -11.73
N GLY A 3 -1.78 -6.02 -12.60
CA GLY A 3 -2.05 -5.79 -14.01
C GLY A 3 -2.48 -7.06 -14.75
N ASN A 4 -3.33 -6.86 -15.72
CA ASN A 4 -3.78 -7.85 -16.69
C ASN A 4 -3.98 -7.14 -18.03
N GLU A 5 -3.62 -7.74 -19.17
CA GLU A 5 -3.78 -7.28 -20.56
C GLU A 5 -4.14 -5.78 -20.75
N GLY A 6 -3.15 -4.89 -20.67
CA GLY A 6 -3.30 -3.44 -20.96
C GLY A 6 -3.78 -2.55 -19.81
N ARG A 7 -4.12 -3.12 -18.65
CA ARG A 7 -4.46 -2.37 -17.43
C ARG A 7 -3.32 -2.41 -16.43
N LEU A 8 -3.15 -1.32 -15.72
CA LEU A 8 -2.15 -1.21 -14.68
C LEU A 8 -2.74 -0.50 -13.47
N ILE A 9 -2.86 -1.21 -12.35
CA ILE A 9 -3.12 -0.60 -11.05
C ILE A 9 -1.80 -0.55 -10.26
N VAL A 10 -1.42 0.64 -9.84
CA VAL A 10 -0.24 0.90 -9.02
C VAL A 10 -0.68 1.18 -7.59
N LEU A 11 -0.10 0.49 -6.63
CA LEU A 11 -0.37 0.69 -5.20
C LEU A 11 0.74 1.56 -4.63
N ASP A 12 0.38 2.76 -4.21
CA ASP A 12 1.24 3.88 -3.82
C ASP A 12 2.22 4.34 -4.92
N ALA A 13 2.81 5.50 -4.68
CA ALA A 13 3.70 6.18 -5.60
C ALA A 13 5.07 6.49 -4.95
N GLY A 14 5.64 5.49 -4.26
CA GLY A 14 6.95 5.58 -3.63
C GLY A 14 8.11 5.64 -4.63
N SER A 15 9.33 5.55 -4.14
CA SER A 15 10.57 5.69 -4.95
C SER A 15 10.67 4.70 -6.11
N GLY A 16 10.06 3.51 -5.99
CA GLY A 16 10.04 2.49 -7.05
C GLY A 16 9.23 2.87 -8.29
N MET A 17 8.32 3.84 -8.17
CA MET A 17 7.42 4.24 -9.25
C MET A 17 8.17 4.76 -10.49
N ARG A 18 9.31 5.42 -10.31
CA ARG A 18 10.15 5.88 -11.43
C ARG A 18 10.65 4.70 -12.28
N ALA A 19 11.14 3.65 -11.61
CA ALA A 19 11.63 2.45 -12.31
C ALA A 19 10.48 1.71 -12.98
N LEU A 20 9.32 1.63 -12.34
CA LEU A 20 8.11 1.08 -12.92
C LEU A 20 7.72 1.82 -14.21
N GLY A 21 7.65 3.15 -14.17
CA GLY A 21 7.27 3.97 -15.34
C GLY A 21 8.19 3.81 -16.55
N ALA A 22 9.46 3.46 -16.34
CA ALA A 22 10.40 3.17 -17.42
C ALA A 22 10.16 1.78 -18.08
N ASN A 23 9.40 0.90 -17.42
CA ASN A 23 9.15 -0.48 -17.86
C ASN A 23 7.68 -0.73 -18.19
N VAL A 24 6.80 0.25 -18.06
CA VAL A 24 5.40 0.18 -18.47
C VAL A 24 5.33 0.47 -19.97
N GLU A 25 5.36 -0.59 -20.76
CA GLU A 25 5.15 -0.49 -22.22
C GLU A 25 3.65 -0.60 -22.52
N ALA A 26 3.12 0.35 -23.30
CA ALA A 26 1.79 0.32 -23.93
C ALA A 26 0.56 0.26 -23.00
N ALA A 27 0.63 0.73 -21.75
CA ALA A 27 -0.59 0.98 -20.99
C ALA A 27 -1.28 2.24 -21.51
N GLU A 28 -2.53 2.12 -21.97
CA GLU A 28 -3.35 3.27 -22.38
C GLU A 28 -3.91 4.00 -21.15
N GLN A 29 -4.04 3.27 -20.03
CA GLN A 29 -4.54 3.79 -18.75
C GLN A 29 -3.77 3.20 -17.58
N VAL A 30 -3.51 4.04 -16.59
CA VAL A 30 -2.91 3.68 -15.30
C VAL A 30 -3.75 4.24 -14.16
N ASP A 31 -4.13 3.38 -13.21
CA ASP A 31 -4.78 3.76 -11.97
C ASP A 31 -3.78 3.68 -10.82
N VAL A 32 -3.59 4.79 -10.08
CA VAL A 32 -2.68 4.87 -8.94
C VAL A 32 -3.48 5.01 -7.67
N LEU A 33 -3.50 3.97 -6.83
CA LEU A 33 -4.19 3.95 -5.55
C LEU A 33 -3.22 4.37 -4.44
N ILE A 34 -3.37 5.59 -3.92
CA ILE A 34 -2.53 6.14 -2.85
C ILE A 34 -3.20 5.85 -1.51
N THR A 35 -2.47 5.19 -0.60
CA THR A 35 -2.96 4.90 0.75
C THR A 35 -3.03 6.15 1.60
N HIS A 36 -1.99 6.97 1.59
CA HIS A 36 -1.91 8.23 2.32
C HIS A 36 -0.80 9.14 1.74
N LEU A 37 -0.63 10.34 2.29
CA LEU A 37 0.23 11.35 1.70
C LEU A 37 1.56 11.56 2.44
N HIS A 38 2.09 10.55 3.14
CA HIS A 38 3.48 10.61 3.57
C HIS A 38 4.41 10.60 2.35
N MET A 39 5.60 11.19 2.50
CA MET A 39 6.46 11.48 1.36
C MET A 39 6.92 10.22 0.63
N ASP A 40 7.20 9.15 1.34
CA ASP A 40 7.63 7.86 0.82
C ASP A 40 6.57 7.14 -0.03
N HIS A 41 5.28 7.52 0.11
CA HIS A 41 4.16 7.01 -0.69
C HIS A 41 3.80 7.88 -1.89
N ILE A 42 4.36 9.10 -2.02
CA ILE A 42 4.02 10.04 -3.11
C ILE A 42 5.24 10.58 -3.86
N GLN A 43 6.46 10.40 -3.34
CA GLN A 43 7.68 11.03 -3.91
C GLN A 43 8.03 10.56 -5.31
N GLY A 44 7.58 9.38 -5.72
CA GLY A 44 7.84 8.84 -7.06
C GLY A 44 6.85 9.33 -8.12
N LEU A 45 5.66 9.82 -7.71
CA LEU A 45 4.62 10.25 -8.63
C LEU A 45 5.11 11.26 -9.67
N PRO A 46 5.84 12.34 -9.30
CA PRO A 46 6.31 13.32 -10.26
C PRO A 46 7.34 12.81 -11.28
N PHE A 47 7.92 11.63 -11.02
CA PHE A 47 8.92 10.99 -11.89
C PHE A 47 8.37 9.78 -12.66
N PHE A 48 7.08 9.55 -12.61
CA PHE A 48 6.39 8.49 -13.32
C PHE A 48 6.16 8.90 -14.78
N ALA A 49 6.81 8.20 -15.72
CA ALA A 49 6.79 8.58 -17.13
C ALA A 49 5.36 8.75 -17.71
N PRO A 50 4.39 7.85 -17.44
CA PRO A 50 3.02 8.01 -17.92
C PRO A 50 2.33 9.31 -17.47
N LEU A 51 2.74 9.89 -16.33
CA LEU A 51 2.19 11.18 -15.87
C LEU A 51 2.46 12.35 -16.86
N HIS A 52 3.51 12.22 -17.65
CA HIS A 52 3.98 13.23 -18.61
C HIS A 52 3.68 12.86 -20.06
N ASP A 53 3.04 11.72 -20.31
CA ASP A 53 2.65 11.28 -21.64
C ASP A 53 1.16 11.63 -21.88
N PRO A 54 0.84 12.57 -22.81
CA PRO A 54 -0.53 13.01 -23.05
C PRO A 54 -1.43 11.91 -23.64
N ASP A 55 -0.84 10.86 -24.19
CA ASP A 55 -1.57 9.73 -24.80
C ASP A 55 -1.95 8.66 -23.76
N VAL A 56 -1.40 8.73 -22.54
CA VAL A 56 -1.70 7.83 -21.44
C VAL A 56 -2.61 8.50 -20.41
N ARG A 57 -3.77 7.95 -20.14
CA ARG A 57 -4.64 8.41 -19.06
C ARG A 57 -4.10 7.93 -17.70
N VAL A 58 -3.99 8.83 -16.73
CA VAL A 58 -3.60 8.50 -15.36
C VAL A 58 -4.69 8.95 -14.39
N ASP A 59 -5.31 7.99 -13.71
CA ASP A 59 -6.27 8.23 -12.64
C ASP A 59 -5.58 8.03 -11.28
N VAL A 60 -5.56 9.08 -10.45
CA VAL A 60 -4.91 9.06 -9.12
C VAL A 60 -6.00 9.09 -8.05
N TRP A 61 -6.08 8.01 -7.28
CA TRP A 61 -7.05 7.79 -6.23
C TRP A 61 -6.38 7.95 -4.87
N GLY A 62 -7.01 8.63 -3.92
CA GLY A 62 -6.41 8.77 -2.59
C GLY A 62 -7.40 9.24 -1.53
N PRO A 63 -7.03 9.19 -0.25
CA PRO A 63 -7.95 9.38 0.85
C PRO A 63 -8.66 10.73 0.78
N ILE A 64 -9.96 10.72 1.04
CA ILE A 64 -10.77 11.94 1.14
C ILE A 64 -10.30 12.83 2.29
N SER A 65 -10.50 14.13 2.15
CA SER A 65 -10.31 15.10 3.23
C SER A 65 -11.52 16.04 3.29
N THR A 66 -11.86 16.47 4.49
CA THR A 66 -12.97 17.40 4.71
C THR A 66 -12.65 18.85 4.33
N THR A 67 -11.38 19.17 4.06
CA THR A 67 -10.92 20.54 3.86
C THR A 67 -10.33 20.83 2.50
N GLN A 68 -9.75 19.84 1.84
CA GLN A 68 -9.04 19.99 0.56
C GLN A 68 -9.16 18.72 -0.28
N THR A 69 -9.30 18.88 -1.59
CA THR A 69 -9.25 17.77 -2.55
C THR A 69 -7.87 17.10 -2.57
N LEU A 70 -7.80 15.86 -3.07
CA LEU A 70 -6.53 15.16 -3.28
C LEU A 70 -5.57 15.98 -4.16
N SER A 71 -6.09 16.55 -5.25
CA SER A 71 -5.33 17.41 -6.16
C SER A 71 -4.73 18.63 -5.44
N GLU A 72 -5.51 19.32 -4.59
CA GLU A 72 -5.02 20.46 -3.82
C GLU A 72 -3.93 20.07 -2.82
N ARG A 73 -4.07 18.92 -2.15
CA ARG A 73 -3.07 18.41 -1.20
C ARG A 73 -1.78 18.02 -1.91
N LEU A 74 -1.86 17.27 -3.01
CA LEU A 74 -0.69 16.90 -3.82
C LEU A 74 0.00 18.10 -4.45
N ASN A 75 -0.76 19.15 -4.81
CA ASN A 75 -0.18 20.37 -5.38
C ASN A 75 0.77 21.11 -4.42
N ARG A 76 0.79 20.79 -3.13
CA ARG A 76 1.81 21.30 -2.19
C ARG A 76 3.21 20.79 -2.52
N TYR A 77 3.30 19.57 -3.06
CA TYR A 77 4.55 18.89 -3.41
C TYR A 77 4.83 18.99 -4.92
N LEU A 78 3.78 18.86 -5.73
CA LEU A 78 3.85 18.92 -7.20
C LEU A 78 3.60 20.32 -7.71
N SER A 79 4.43 21.26 -7.26
CA SER A 79 4.40 22.65 -7.70
C SER A 79 5.73 23.35 -7.40
N PRO A 80 6.06 24.46 -8.13
CA PRO A 80 7.22 25.28 -7.81
C PRO A 80 7.20 25.81 -6.36
N PRO A 81 8.33 25.85 -5.65
CA PRO A 81 9.68 25.51 -6.13
C PRO A 81 10.07 24.03 -5.98
N LEU A 82 9.21 23.16 -5.41
CA LEU A 82 9.55 21.77 -5.11
C LEU A 82 9.52 20.88 -6.37
N PHE A 83 8.67 21.21 -7.32
CA PHE A 83 8.57 20.54 -8.61
C PHE A 83 8.31 21.57 -9.73
N PRO A 84 8.86 21.40 -10.94
CA PRO A 84 8.79 22.43 -11.99
C PRO A 84 7.37 22.61 -12.58
N LEU A 85 6.53 21.57 -12.50
CA LEU A 85 5.16 21.59 -13.00
C LEU A 85 4.16 21.72 -11.84
N ARG A 86 2.94 22.08 -12.16
CA ARG A 86 1.82 22.04 -11.22
C ARG A 86 0.89 20.90 -11.61
N VAL A 87 0.36 20.20 -10.62
CA VAL A 87 -0.60 19.12 -10.84
C VAL A 87 -1.71 19.51 -11.82
N ARG A 88 -2.24 20.72 -11.69
CA ARG A 88 -3.31 21.26 -12.55
C ARG A 88 -2.90 21.47 -14.01
N ASP A 89 -1.62 21.47 -14.31
CA ASP A 89 -1.10 21.65 -15.67
C ASP A 89 -0.97 20.29 -16.42
N LEU A 90 -1.24 19.17 -15.72
CA LEU A 90 -1.22 17.82 -16.27
C LEU A 90 -2.59 17.48 -16.86
N SER A 91 -2.71 17.52 -18.19
CA SER A 91 -4.00 17.38 -18.90
C SER A 91 -4.52 15.93 -18.96
N ASN A 92 -3.65 14.96 -18.76
CA ASN A 92 -3.95 13.51 -18.82
C ASN A 92 -4.21 12.89 -17.44
N VAL A 93 -4.21 13.69 -16.36
CA VAL A 93 -4.34 13.21 -14.98
C VAL A 93 -5.68 13.62 -14.39
N VAL A 94 -6.37 12.63 -13.79
CA VAL A 94 -7.61 12.82 -13.04
C VAL A 94 -7.39 12.42 -11.59
N PHE A 95 -7.86 13.24 -10.64
CA PHE A 95 -7.73 12.96 -9.21
C PHE A 95 -9.08 12.61 -8.61
N HIS A 96 -9.10 11.55 -7.81
CA HIS A 96 -10.30 11.03 -7.16
C HIS A 96 -10.11 11.02 -5.63
N ASP A 97 -10.99 11.72 -4.92
CA ASP A 97 -11.08 11.65 -3.46
C ASP A 97 -11.86 10.38 -3.09
N VAL A 98 -11.22 9.45 -2.40
CA VAL A 98 -11.77 8.14 -2.04
C VAL A 98 -12.23 8.14 -0.59
N PRO A 99 -13.54 8.09 -0.33
CA PRO A 99 -14.08 7.79 1.00
C PRO A 99 -13.99 6.28 1.28
N PRO A 100 -14.07 5.85 2.54
CA PRO A 100 -14.34 4.45 2.86
C PRO A 100 -15.56 3.91 2.09
N GLY A 101 -15.40 2.74 1.47
CA GLY A 101 -16.44 2.13 0.65
C GLY A 101 -15.89 1.30 -0.49
N THR A 102 -16.78 0.85 -1.37
CA THR A 102 -16.43 0.00 -2.52
C THR A 102 -16.72 0.74 -3.83
N PHE A 103 -15.79 0.62 -4.77
CA PHE A 103 -15.91 1.13 -6.14
C PHE A 103 -15.29 0.14 -7.13
N GLU A 104 -15.38 0.41 -8.41
CA GLU A 104 -14.88 -0.47 -9.45
C GLU A 104 -13.87 0.26 -10.34
N ILE A 105 -12.80 -0.43 -10.71
CA ILE A 105 -11.83 -0.02 -11.72
C ILE A 105 -11.76 -1.14 -12.76
N ASP A 106 -12.32 -0.93 -13.94
CA ASP A 106 -12.30 -1.85 -15.08
C ASP A 106 -12.62 -3.31 -14.73
N GLY A 107 -13.67 -3.53 -13.92
CA GLY A 107 -14.12 -4.86 -13.51
C GLY A 107 -13.41 -5.42 -12.29
N ILE A 108 -12.38 -4.74 -11.75
CA ILE A 108 -11.81 -5.06 -10.45
C ILE A 108 -12.62 -4.33 -9.39
N GLN A 109 -13.18 -5.07 -8.43
CA GLN A 109 -13.81 -4.47 -7.27
C GLN A 109 -12.74 -4.01 -6.29
N VAL A 110 -12.76 -2.73 -5.93
CA VAL A 110 -11.84 -2.12 -4.97
C VAL A 110 -12.61 -1.68 -3.74
N THR A 111 -12.28 -2.22 -2.59
CA THR A 111 -12.79 -1.76 -1.29
C THR A 111 -11.68 -1.00 -0.58
N ALA A 112 -11.97 0.24 -0.19
CA ALA A 112 -11.09 1.09 0.61
C ALA A 112 -11.70 1.30 1.99
N ASP A 113 -10.89 1.22 3.05
CA ASP A 113 -11.30 1.54 4.41
C ASP A 113 -10.16 2.18 5.18
N LEU A 114 -10.50 2.94 6.23
CA LEU A 114 -9.51 3.56 7.11
C LEU A 114 -8.81 2.50 7.96
N VAL A 115 -7.50 2.63 8.05
CA VAL A 115 -6.65 1.76 8.88
C VAL A 115 -5.89 2.57 9.92
N SER A 116 -5.42 1.88 10.95
CA SER A 116 -4.69 2.50 12.06
C SER A 116 -3.28 2.91 11.64
N HIS A 117 -3.14 4.17 11.32
CA HIS A 117 -1.88 4.87 11.03
C HIS A 117 -2.10 6.38 11.24
N PRO A 118 -1.06 7.19 11.56
CA PRO A 118 -1.20 8.64 11.71
C PRO A 118 -1.72 9.32 10.44
N GLY A 119 -2.84 10.05 10.58
CA GLY A 119 -3.51 10.72 9.46
C GLY A 119 -4.57 9.84 8.76
N PRO A 120 -5.26 10.39 7.76
CA PRO A 120 -6.21 9.64 6.95
C PRO A 120 -5.48 8.65 6.06
N THR A 121 -5.46 7.38 6.46
CA THR A 121 -4.77 6.29 5.75
C THR A 121 -5.78 5.23 5.34
N LEU A 122 -5.77 4.88 4.05
CA LEU A 122 -6.59 3.82 3.47
C LEU A 122 -5.79 2.52 3.35
N GLY A 123 -6.43 1.41 3.70
CA GLY A 123 -6.07 0.11 3.16
C GLY A 123 -6.93 -0.18 1.94
N TYR A 124 -6.44 -1.02 1.05
CA TYR A 124 -7.16 -1.43 -0.16
C TYR A 124 -7.30 -2.94 -0.23
N ARG A 125 -8.49 -3.40 -0.62
CA ARG A 125 -8.81 -4.78 -0.98
C ARG A 125 -9.25 -4.79 -2.43
N LEU A 126 -8.57 -5.55 -3.29
CA LEU A 126 -8.85 -5.73 -4.70
C LEU A 126 -9.37 -7.14 -4.94
N GLU A 127 -10.50 -7.25 -5.62
CA GLU A 127 -11.14 -8.54 -5.93
C GLU A 127 -11.38 -8.67 -7.44
N GLU A 128 -10.85 -9.72 -8.03
CA GLU A 128 -11.06 -10.08 -9.43
C GLU A 128 -11.07 -11.60 -9.58
N ASN A 129 -12.02 -12.14 -10.35
CA ASN A 129 -12.13 -13.57 -10.65
C ASN A 129 -12.09 -14.52 -9.43
N GLY A 130 -12.62 -14.06 -8.30
CA GLY A 130 -12.63 -14.82 -7.05
C GLY A 130 -11.27 -14.84 -6.31
N LYS A 131 -10.33 -14.02 -6.75
CA LYS A 131 -9.03 -13.77 -6.11
C LYS A 131 -9.05 -12.46 -5.36
N VAL A 132 -8.33 -12.44 -4.25
CA VAL A 132 -8.30 -11.31 -3.32
C VAL A 132 -6.87 -10.90 -3.01
N LEU A 133 -6.53 -9.66 -3.34
CA LEU A 133 -5.31 -8.99 -2.90
C LEU A 133 -5.66 -7.91 -1.88
N THR A 134 -4.97 -7.87 -0.75
CA THR A 134 -5.11 -6.80 0.24
C THR A 134 -3.77 -6.09 0.44
N TYR A 135 -3.80 -4.74 0.47
CA TYR A 135 -2.64 -3.87 0.60
C TYR A 135 -2.76 -2.97 1.82
N LEU A 136 -1.93 -3.22 2.83
CA LEU A 136 -1.86 -2.49 4.10
C LEU A 136 -0.39 -2.16 4.40
N PRO A 137 0.23 -1.22 3.66
CA PRO A 137 1.67 -0.96 3.75
C PRO A 137 2.08 -0.28 5.06
N ASP A 138 1.22 0.58 5.60
CA ASP A 138 1.39 1.33 6.84
C ASP A 138 0.22 1.02 7.75
N HIS A 139 0.44 0.14 8.72
CA HIS A 139 -0.66 -0.35 9.51
C HIS A 139 -0.21 -0.87 10.88
N GLU A 140 -0.84 -0.36 11.93
CA GLU A 140 -0.70 -0.81 13.31
C GLU A 140 -1.99 -1.50 13.78
N PRO A 141 -2.22 -2.79 13.51
CA PRO A 141 -3.50 -3.47 13.78
C PRO A 141 -3.88 -3.48 15.26
N ALA A 142 -2.90 -3.42 16.15
CA ALA A 142 -3.09 -3.39 17.60
C ALA A 142 -3.53 -2.03 18.17
N LEU A 143 -3.74 -1.01 17.32
CA LEU A 143 -4.20 0.34 17.72
C LEU A 143 -3.35 0.98 18.82
N GLY A 144 -2.04 0.84 18.76
CA GLY A 144 -1.12 1.40 19.75
C GLY A 144 -1.07 0.62 21.07
N MET A 145 -1.49 -0.65 21.08
CA MET A 145 -1.40 -1.51 22.26
C MET A 145 -0.21 -2.47 22.15
N HIS A 146 0.41 -2.79 23.29
CA HIS A 146 1.47 -3.81 23.34
C HIS A 146 0.96 -5.23 23.10
N ASN A 147 -0.30 -5.51 23.46
CA ASN A 147 -0.90 -6.82 23.29
C ASN A 147 -1.82 -6.82 22.07
N PHE A 148 -1.63 -7.82 21.21
CA PHE A 148 -2.47 -7.98 20.02
C PHE A 148 -3.94 -8.26 20.39
N PRO A 149 -4.93 -7.60 19.75
CA PRO A 149 -6.35 -7.83 20.00
C PRO A 149 -6.74 -9.27 19.69
N LYS A 150 -7.67 -9.84 20.47
CA LYS A 150 -8.20 -11.19 20.23
C LYS A 150 -9.50 -11.20 19.45
N ASN A 151 -10.15 -10.05 19.31
CA ASN A 151 -11.43 -9.91 18.61
C ASN A 151 -11.21 -9.28 17.23
N PRO A 152 -11.51 -10.00 16.14
CA PRO A 152 -11.40 -9.48 14.77
C PRO A 152 -12.15 -8.17 14.54
N GLU A 153 -13.34 -8.01 15.12
CA GLU A 153 -14.18 -6.80 14.95
C GLU A 153 -13.52 -5.53 15.53
N TRP A 154 -12.56 -5.69 16.43
CA TRP A 154 -11.83 -4.58 17.08
C TRP A 154 -10.42 -4.42 16.52
N THR A 155 -10.09 -5.17 15.48
CA THR A 155 -8.77 -5.14 14.86
C THR A 155 -8.83 -4.34 13.57
N SER A 156 -8.08 -3.24 13.54
CA SER A 156 -7.97 -2.39 12.35
C SER A 156 -7.59 -3.23 11.13
N GLY A 157 -8.15 -2.93 9.95
CA GLY A 157 -7.84 -3.59 8.69
C GLY A 157 -8.37 -5.02 8.54
N TYR A 158 -8.97 -5.64 9.58
CA TYR A 158 -9.44 -7.01 9.50
C TYR A 158 -10.45 -7.23 8.38
N GLY A 159 -11.42 -6.32 8.23
CA GLY A 159 -12.45 -6.41 7.19
C GLY A 159 -11.88 -6.44 5.77
N LEU A 160 -10.79 -5.71 5.52
CA LEU A 160 -10.10 -5.72 4.24
C LEU A 160 -9.30 -7.01 4.01
N ALA A 161 -8.63 -7.51 5.05
CA ALA A 161 -7.66 -8.60 4.94
C ALA A 161 -8.25 -10.01 5.11
N SER A 162 -9.49 -10.12 5.61
CA SER A 162 -10.13 -11.41 5.86
C SER A 162 -10.20 -12.27 4.60
N GLY A 163 -9.59 -13.48 4.66
CA GLY A 163 -9.58 -14.45 3.57
C GLY A 163 -8.82 -14.01 2.32
N ALA A 164 -7.87 -13.09 2.43
CA ALA A 164 -7.06 -12.67 1.29
C ALA A 164 -6.22 -13.82 0.72
N ASP A 165 -6.14 -13.94 -0.62
CA ASP A 165 -5.18 -14.85 -1.27
C ASP A 165 -3.75 -14.29 -1.10
N LEU A 166 -3.58 -12.96 -1.23
CA LEU A 166 -2.33 -12.26 -0.96
C LEU A 166 -2.58 -11.06 -0.04
N LEU A 167 -1.97 -11.07 1.15
CA LEU A 167 -1.92 -9.94 2.06
C LEU A 167 -0.52 -9.30 2.00
N ILE A 168 -0.42 -8.10 1.46
CA ILE A 168 0.78 -7.25 1.50
C ILE A 168 0.66 -6.34 2.72
N HIS A 169 1.56 -6.51 3.70
CA HIS A 169 1.39 -5.88 5.00
C HIS A 169 2.69 -5.30 5.56
N ASP A 170 2.51 -4.24 6.34
CA ASP A 170 3.55 -3.59 7.15
C ASP A 170 4.35 -4.59 7.98
N SER A 171 5.67 -4.48 7.90
CA SER A 171 6.62 -5.28 8.66
C SER A 171 7.83 -4.44 9.11
N GLN A 172 7.57 -3.20 9.54
CA GLN A 172 8.63 -2.22 9.76
C GLN A 172 9.51 -2.57 10.95
N TYR A 173 8.95 -3.04 12.07
CA TYR A 173 9.70 -3.16 13.31
C TYR A 173 9.92 -4.59 13.78
N THR A 174 11.08 -4.82 14.40
CA THR A 174 11.22 -5.95 15.34
C THR A 174 10.37 -5.71 16.59
N ASP A 175 10.14 -6.75 17.40
CA ASP A 175 9.35 -6.60 18.62
C ASP A 175 10.04 -5.68 19.65
N GLU A 176 11.38 -5.70 19.69
CA GLU A 176 12.18 -4.82 20.53
C GLU A 176 12.03 -3.36 20.09
N GLU A 177 12.15 -3.07 18.80
CA GLU A 177 12.00 -1.72 18.24
C GLU A 177 10.59 -1.17 18.44
N TYR A 178 9.56 -2.03 18.26
CA TYR A 178 8.17 -1.65 18.43
C TYR A 178 7.87 -1.21 19.86
N SER A 179 8.53 -1.78 20.87
CA SER A 179 8.29 -1.42 22.26
C SER A 179 8.45 0.09 22.55
N GLU A 180 9.31 0.77 21.78
CA GLU A 180 9.56 2.21 21.88
C GLU A 180 8.75 3.04 20.87
N ARG A 181 8.04 2.36 19.95
CA ARG A 181 7.34 2.97 18.79
C ARG A 181 5.85 2.64 18.73
N VAL A 182 5.28 2.16 19.83
CA VAL A 182 3.84 1.93 19.97
C VAL A 182 3.07 3.21 19.64
N GLY A 183 2.09 3.13 18.75
CA GLY A 183 1.31 4.29 18.31
C GLY A 183 1.94 5.06 17.14
N TRP A 184 3.05 4.60 16.57
CA TRP A 184 3.65 5.21 15.39
C TRP A 184 2.95 4.79 14.08
N GLY A 185 2.05 3.79 14.16
CA GLY A 185 1.23 3.38 13.03
C GLY A 185 1.82 2.25 12.20
N HIS A 186 2.77 1.49 12.75
CA HIS A 186 3.45 0.39 12.08
C HIS A 186 3.43 -0.89 12.91
N SER A 187 3.64 -2.03 12.25
CA SER A 187 3.59 -3.34 12.86
C SER A 187 4.94 -3.83 13.37
N SER A 188 4.91 -4.58 14.48
CA SER A 188 5.97 -5.51 14.82
C SER A 188 5.81 -6.85 14.10
N TYR A 189 6.88 -7.64 14.06
CA TYR A 189 6.82 -8.99 13.47
C TYR A 189 5.84 -9.91 14.19
N SER A 190 5.73 -9.85 15.52
CA SER A 190 4.73 -10.62 16.27
C SER A 190 3.31 -10.18 15.95
N HIS A 191 3.04 -8.87 15.83
CA HIS A 191 1.73 -8.35 15.46
C HIS A 191 1.37 -8.69 14.01
N LEU A 192 2.32 -8.63 13.10
CA LEU A 192 2.18 -9.04 11.71
C LEU A 192 1.72 -10.51 11.60
N LEU A 193 2.42 -11.44 12.29
CA LEU A 193 2.05 -12.86 12.30
C LEU A 193 0.67 -13.11 12.93
N ALA A 194 0.38 -12.43 14.04
CA ALA A 194 -0.91 -12.55 14.71
C ALA A 194 -2.06 -12.02 13.84
N PHE A 195 -1.84 -10.93 13.12
CA PHE A 195 -2.81 -10.37 12.18
C PHE A 195 -3.05 -11.30 10.99
N ALA A 196 -1.98 -11.79 10.35
CA ALA A 196 -2.09 -12.72 9.24
C ALA A 196 -2.82 -14.01 9.63
N ALA A 197 -2.52 -14.58 10.80
CA ALA A 197 -3.23 -15.75 11.33
C ALA A 197 -4.71 -15.45 11.61
N MET A 198 -5.03 -14.27 12.16
CA MET A 198 -6.41 -13.85 12.44
C MET A 198 -7.23 -13.69 11.17
N THR A 199 -6.64 -13.13 10.10
CA THR A 199 -7.33 -12.89 8.82
C THR A 199 -7.54 -14.14 7.99
N GLY A 200 -6.76 -15.21 8.25
CA GLY A 200 -6.79 -16.44 7.46
C GLY A 200 -6.30 -16.23 6.03
N CYS A 201 -5.38 -15.30 5.79
CA CYS A 201 -4.78 -15.10 4.48
C CYS A 201 -3.99 -16.35 4.05
N ARG A 202 -3.86 -16.56 2.73
CA ARG A 202 -3.10 -17.70 2.18
C ARG A 202 -1.61 -17.40 2.08
N THR A 203 -1.30 -16.20 1.61
CA THR A 203 0.07 -15.72 1.46
C THR A 203 0.20 -14.36 2.12
N LEU A 204 1.20 -14.21 2.99
CA LEU A 204 1.62 -12.96 3.60
C LEU A 204 2.87 -12.46 2.88
N MET A 205 2.82 -11.27 2.30
CA MET A 205 4.02 -10.56 1.82
C MET A 205 4.43 -9.53 2.87
N THR A 206 5.66 -9.67 3.39
CA THR A 206 6.25 -8.64 4.26
C THR A 206 6.64 -7.44 3.41
N PHE A 207 6.23 -6.27 3.84
CA PHE A 207 6.41 -5.02 3.10
C PHE A 207 6.74 -3.86 4.05
N HIS A 208 7.12 -2.71 3.52
CA HIS A 208 7.39 -1.49 4.29
C HIS A 208 8.40 -1.71 5.42
N HIS A 209 9.58 -2.18 5.05
CA HIS A 209 10.69 -2.41 5.99
C HIS A 209 11.32 -1.09 6.45
N ASP A 210 11.83 -1.07 7.68
CA ASP A 210 12.60 0.07 8.20
C ASP A 210 13.84 0.31 7.30
N PRO A 211 14.04 1.53 6.77
CA PRO A 211 15.17 1.83 5.88
C PRO A 211 16.54 1.65 6.54
N ASP A 212 16.61 1.61 7.86
CA ASP A 212 17.85 1.36 8.61
C ASP A 212 18.15 -0.15 8.74
N HIS A 213 17.26 -1.03 8.29
CA HIS A 213 17.50 -2.46 8.26
C HIS A 213 18.32 -2.85 7.04
N SER A 214 19.46 -3.50 7.26
CA SER A 214 20.25 -4.09 6.18
C SER A 214 19.56 -5.31 5.58
N ASP A 215 19.90 -5.66 4.33
CA ASP A 215 19.38 -6.86 3.66
C ASP A 215 19.62 -8.12 4.51
N GLN A 216 20.81 -8.24 5.14
CA GLN A 216 21.08 -9.37 6.04
C GLN A 216 20.09 -9.43 7.22
N LYS A 217 19.76 -8.28 7.84
CA LYS A 217 18.78 -8.23 8.94
C LYS A 217 17.40 -8.63 8.47
N LEU A 218 17.02 -8.22 7.26
CA LEU A 218 15.73 -8.59 6.65
C LEU A 218 15.67 -10.08 6.32
N ASP A 219 16.74 -10.66 5.77
CA ASP A 219 16.83 -12.11 5.49
C ASP A 219 16.71 -12.94 6.77
N GLU A 220 17.46 -12.56 7.82
CA GLU A 220 17.38 -13.22 9.13
C GLU A 220 16.00 -13.10 9.77
N ALA A 221 15.33 -11.94 9.64
CA ALA A 221 13.97 -11.75 10.11
C ALA A 221 13.00 -12.67 9.35
N HIS A 222 13.14 -12.76 8.03
CA HIS A 222 12.32 -13.62 7.18
C HIS A 222 12.45 -15.11 7.54
N GLU A 223 13.68 -15.57 7.77
CA GLU A 223 13.94 -16.93 8.22
C GLU A 223 13.28 -17.21 9.57
N ARG A 224 13.36 -16.27 10.53
CA ARG A 224 12.71 -16.39 11.84
C ARG A 224 11.19 -16.45 11.71
N LEU A 225 10.58 -15.58 10.89
CA LEU A 225 9.14 -15.58 10.65
C LEU A 225 8.66 -16.94 10.09
N ARG A 226 9.36 -17.48 9.10
CA ARG A 226 9.05 -18.81 8.52
C ARG A 226 9.26 -19.95 9.52
N ALA A 227 10.27 -19.85 10.36
CA ALA A 227 10.57 -20.89 11.39
C ALA A 227 9.48 -20.99 12.47
N THR A 228 8.59 -20.01 12.61
CA THR A 228 7.42 -20.13 13.50
C THR A 228 6.41 -21.17 13.02
N GLY A 229 6.50 -21.61 11.76
CA GLY A 229 5.64 -22.64 11.16
C GLY A 229 4.18 -22.19 11.00
N PRO A 230 3.88 -20.99 10.45
CA PRO A 230 2.51 -20.54 10.27
C PRO A 230 1.77 -21.40 9.25
N GLU A 231 0.43 -21.37 9.31
CA GLU A 231 -0.45 -22.09 8.37
C GLU A 231 -0.57 -21.39 7.00
N PHE A 232 0.07 -20.24 6.82
CA PHE A 232 0.10 -19.45 5.58
C PHE A 232 1.54 -19.34 5.06
N GLU A 233 1.65 -19.09 3.76
CA GLU A 233 2.94 -18.82 3.13
C GLU A 233 3.46 -17.43 3.50
N ILE A 234 4.78 -17.27 3.69
CA ILE A 234 5.43 -15.97 3.89
C ILE A 234 6.42 -15.72 2.76
N VAL A 235 6.22 -14.60 2.06
CA VAL A 235 7.09 -14.13 0.98
C VAL A 235 7.68 -12.76 1.31
N ALA A 236 8.91 -12.50 0.88
CA ALA A 236 9.53 -11.19 1.03
C ALA A 236 9.08 -10.26 -0.10
N GLY A 237 8.66 -9.04 0.26
CA GLY A 237 8.47 -7.97 -0.71
C GLY A 237 9.82 -7.45 -1.19
N THR A 238 10.31 -7.96 -2.31
CA THR A 238 11.59 -7.54 -2.90
C THR A 238 11.38 -6.78 -4.19
N HIS A 239 12.31 -5.85 -4.47
CA HIS A 239 12.23 -5.05 -5.70
C HIS A 239 12.27 -5.94 -6.96
N GLY A 240 11.29 -5.76 -7.85
CA GLY A 240 11.16 -6.53 -9.08
C GLY A 240 10.55 -7.91 -8.93
N ALA A 241 10.14 -8.33 -7.74
CA ALA A 241 9.40 -9.60 -7.57
C ALA A 241 8.06 -9.56 -8.31
N VAL A 242 7.69 -10.68 -8.92
CA VAL A 242 6.40 -10.91 -9.54
C VAL A 242 5.74 -12.12 -8.88
N LEU A 243 4.49 -11.98 -8.50
CA LEU A 243 3.69 -13.04 -7.90
C LEU A 243 2.37 -13.19 -8.66
N ASP A 244 1.99 -14.43 -8.89
CA ASP A 244 0.65 -14.78 -9.36
C ASP A 244 -0.28 -14.99 -8.15
N VAL A 245 -1.45 -14.35 -8.15
CA VAL A 245 -2.44 -14.40 -7.06
C VAL A 245 -3.60 -15.31 -7.43
#